data_9f41628efc7b31e74f271a4f74be1e87
#
_entry.id   9f41628efc7b31e74f271a4f74be1e87
#
_cell.length_a   1.000
_cell.length_b   1.000
_cell.length_c   1.000
_cell.angle_alpha   90.00
_cell.angle_beta   90.00
_cell.angle_gamma   90.00
#
_symmetry.space_group_name_H-M   'P 1'
#
loop_
_entity.id
_entity.type
_entity.pdbx_description
1 polymer ?
#
loop_
_entity_poly.entity_id
_entity_poly.type
_entity_poly.pdbx_seq_one_letter_code
_entity_poly.pdbx_strand_id
1 'polypeptide(L)'
;MKSWHKRYLQQANWTKELRAYIFKEIGLNKESRVLEVGCGTGAILSQVDFPVHGLDIELASVKEAKIHTQGKSPLICADTFSLPYADASFDIVFCHFLLLWLAEPQQAIKEMMRVTRTGGHIIAFAEPDYSKRVDKPDSLAKLGQWQRDALQKQGANTSMGAGLAELFYGAGITIIEAGTISTSRREAMNADERANEWETIEADLTGIIPDENIQKMKRLDFAAWERGERVLYVPTHYLWGKNKV
;
A
#
# COMPACT_ATOMS: atom_id res chain seq x y z
N MET A 1 21.13 -0.08 -7.28
CA MET A 1 19.69 -0.42 -7.20
C MET A 1 19.05 0.59 -6.26
N LYS A 2 17.99 1.31 -6.66
CA LYS A 2 17.27 2.21 -5.75
C LYS A 2 16.64 1.38 -4.64
N SER A 3 16.90 1.71 -3.38
CA SER A 3 16.20 1.06 -2.28
C SER A 3 14.81 1.68 -2.14
N TRP A 4 13.79 0.93 -2.51
CA TRP A 4 12.39 1.32 -2.32
C TRP A 4 11.97 1.31 -0.84
N HIS A 5 12.80 0.79 0.05
CA HIS A 5 12.48 0.64 1.47
C HIS A 5 12.10 1.98 2.13
N LYS A 6 12.83 3.05 1.83
CA LYS A 6 12.52 4.39 2.37
C LYS A 6 11.10 4.84 1.97
N ARG A 7 10.69 4.58 0.71
CA ARG A 7 9.34 4.87 0.23
C ARG A 7 8.30 4.02 0.94
N TYR A 8 8.55 2.73 1.09
CA TYR A 8 7.62 1.81 1.77
C TYR A 8 7.49 2.14 3.26
N LEU A 9 8.56 2.57 3.93
CA LEU A 9 8.48 3.08 5.31
C LEU A 9 7.59 4.34 5.41
N GLN A 10 7.73 5.26 4.46
CA GLN A 10 6.86 6.44 4.41
C GLN A 10 5.38 6.04 4.24
N GLN A 11 5.09 5.13 3.33
CA GLN A 11 3.73 4.61 3.12
C GLN A 11 3.21 3.85 4.35
N ALA A 12 4.04 3.03 4.99
CA ALA A 12 3.71 2.33 6.22
C ALA A 12 3.36 3.31 7.36
N ASN A 13 4.06 4.44 7.45
CA ASN A 13 3.76 5.48 8.44
C ASN A 13 2.39 6.12 8.24
N TRP A 14 1.91 6.24 7.00
CA TRP A 14 0.56 6.79 6.73
C TRP A 14 -0.57 5.95 7.34
N THR A 15 -0.35 4.67 7.51
CA THR A 15 -1.35 3.73 8.04
C THR A 15 -1.07 3.30 9.48
N LYS A 16 -0.04 3.83 10.13
CA LYS A 16 0.41 3.38 11.46
C LYS A 16 -0.70 3.43 12.50
N GLU A 17 -1.40 4.55 12.59
CA GLU A 17 -2.49 4.73 13.55
C GLU A 17 -3.70 3.86 13.22
N LEU A 18 -4.05 3.75 11.94
CA LEU A 18 -5.12 2.87 11.47
C LEU A 18 -4.81 1.40 11.79
N ARG A 19 -3.58 0.94 11.56
CA ARG A 19 -3.17 -0.43 11.92
C ARG A 19 -3.27 -0.65 13.43
N ALA A 20 -2.78 0.30 14.22
CA ALA A 20 -2.86 0.21 15.68
C ALA A 20 -4.32 0.15 16.17
N TYR A 21 -5.20 0.95 15.59
CA TYR A 21 -6.63 0.94 15.88
C TYR A 21 -7.25 -0.42 15.54
N ILE A 22 -7.13 -0.87 14.30
CA ILE A 22 -7.76 -2.13 13.85
C ILE A 22 -7.22 -3.33 14.62
N PHE A 23 -5.91 -3.42 14.83
CA PHE A 23 -5.30 -4.52 15.59
C PHE A 23 -5.76 -4.55 17.06
N LYS A 24 -5.99 -3.39 17.67
CA LYS A 24 -6.58 -3.28 19.00
C LYS A 24 -8.02 -3.78 19.03
N GLU A 25 -8.86 -3.35 18.07
CA GLU A 25 -10.26 -3.79 17.96
C GLU A 25 -10.41 -5.29 17.70
N ILE A 26 -9.48 -5.89 16.96
CA ILE A 26 -9.42 -7.33 16.74
C ILE A 26 -8.98 -8.08 18.01
N GLY A 27 -8.32 -7.41 18.95
CA GLY A 27 -7.73 -8.04 20.13
C GLY A 27 -6.45 -8.80 19.79
N LEU A 28 -5.66 -8.27 18.84
CA LEU A 28 -4.37 -8.86 18.45
C LEU A 28 -3.48 -9.06 19.68
N ASN A 29 -2.89 -10.25 19.79
CA ASN A 29 -1.98 -10.62 20.88
C ASN A 29 -0.81 -11.46 20.34
N LYS A 30 0.12 -11.86 21.20
CA LYS A 30 1.35 -12.59 20.82
C LYS A 30 1.10 -14.00 20.30
N GLU A 31 -0.07 -14.55 20.52
CA GLU A 31 -0.47 -15.89 20.04
C GLU A 31 -1.16 -15.82 18.67
N SER A 32 -1.54 -14.61 18.24
CA SER A 32 -2.20 -14.40 16.95
C SER A 32 -1.26 -14.72 15.79
N ARG A 33 -1.73 -15.54 14.86
CA ARG A 33 -1.02 -15.86 13.62
C ARG A 33 -1.39 -14.84 12.56
N VAL A 34 -0.42 -14.03 12.14
CA VAL A 34 -0.63 -12.89 11.25
C VAL A 34 0.19 -13.06 9.97
N LEU A 35 -0.40 -12.76 8.82
CA LEU A 35 0.26 -12.77 7.52
C LEU A 35 0.11 -11.41 6.83
N GLU A 36 1.22 -10.85 6.37
CA GLU A 36 1.25 -9.77 5.38
C GLU A 36 1.50 -10.35 3.99
N VAL A 37 0.56 -10.15 3.07
CA VAL A 37 0.67 -10.52 1.65
C VAL A 37 1.18 -9.33 0.86
N GLY A 38 2.25 -9.52 0.09
CA GLY A 38 2.96 -8.42 -0.58
C GLY A 38 3.77 -7.58 0.40
N CYS A 39 4.57 -8.21 1.26
CA CYS A 39 5.30 -7.52 2.33
C CYS A 39 6.46 -6.63 1.83
N GLY A 40 6.80 -6.71 0.53
CA GLY A 40 7.89 -5.95 -0.07
C GLY A 40 9.18 -6.10 0.72
N THR A 41 9.79 -4.98 1.05
CA THR A 41 11.04 -4.92 1.85
C THR A 41 10.83 -5.01 3.36
N GLY A 42 9.63 -5.39 3.82
CA GLY A 42 9.31 -5.56 5.24
C GLY A 42 9.09 -4.25 6.00
N ALA A 43 8.61 -3.21 5.34
CA ALA A 43 8.42 -1.90 5.95
C ALA A 43 7.43 -1.91 7.12
N ILE A 44 6.32 -2.66 7.02
CA ILE A 44 5.37 -2.84 8.12
C ILE A 44 5.92 -3.86 9.12
N LEU A 45 6.45 -4.99 8.65
CA LEU A 45 7.00 -6.05 9.49
C LEU A 45 8.07 -5.55 10.46
N SER A 46 8.87 -4.56 10.05
CA SER A 46 9.90 -3.94 10.90
C SER A 46 9.35 -3.01 11.99
N GLN A 47 8.07 -2.64 11.90
CA GLN A 47 7.40 -1.71 12.84
C GLN A 47 6.57 -2.43 13.90
N VAL A 48 6.49 -3.75 13.87
CA VAL A 48 5.70 -4.54 14.81
C VAL A 48 6.59 -5.33 15.77
N ASP A 49 6.16 -5.46 17.03
CA ASP A 49 6.94 -6.10 18.10
C ASP A 49 6.65 -7.62 18.26
N PHE A 50 5.92 -8.21 17.31
CA PHE A 50 5.58 -9.63 17.31
C PHE A 50 5.84 -10.23 15.94
N PRO A 51 6.04 -11.56 15.82
CA PRO A 51 6.28 -12.22 14.54
C PRO A 51 5.06 -12.12 13.64
N VAL A 52 5.23 -11.50 12.46
CA VAL A 52 4.28 -11.50 11.36
C VAL A 52 4.90 -12.27 10.21
N HIS A 53 4.18 -13.24 9.65
CA HIS A 53 4.60 -13.88 8.41
C HIS A 53 4.53 -12.87 7.27
N GLY A 54 5.55 -12.87 6.43
CA GLY A 54 5.59 -12.03 5.23
C GLY A 54 5.75 -12.85 3.96
N LEU A 55 5.04 -12.45 2.92
CA LEU A 55 5.14 -13.08 1.62
C LEU A 55 5.27 -12.00 0.53
N ASP A 56 6.18 -12.21 -0.42
CA ASP A 56 6.31 -11.38 -1.61
C ASP A 56 6.77 -12.23 -2.80
N ILE A 57 6.41 -11.84 -4.01
CA ILE A 57 6.80 -12.55 -5.23
C ILE A 57 8.28 -12.27 -5.59
N GLU A 58 8.79 -11.09 -5.19
CA GLU A 58 10.13 -10.65 -5.52
C GLU A 58 11.14 -11.14 -4.48
N LEU A 59 11.98 -12.13 -4.86
CA LEU A 59 13.02 -12.66 -3.98
C LEU A 59 13.98 -11.58 -3.44
N ALA A 60 14.26 -10.54 -4.22
CA ALA A 60 15.10 -9.43 -3.79
C ALA A 60 14.44 -8.68 -2.62
N SER A 61 13.14 -8.40 -2.71
CA SER A 61 12.35 -7.76 -1.65
C SER A 61 12.33 -8.60 -0.38
N VAL A 62 12.11 -9.92 -0.51
CA VAL A 62 12.14 -10.86 0.64
C VAL A 62 13.49 -10.87 1.34
N LYS A 63 14.60 -10.81 0.58
CA LYS A 63 15.96 -10.72 1.15
C LYS A 63 16.16 -9.40 1.91
N GLU A 64 15.71 -8.28 1.37
CA GLU A 64 15.75 -6.99 2.07
C GLU A 64 14.86 -7.02 3.33
N ALA A 65 13.66 -7.58 3.24
CA ALA A 65 12.76 -7.73 4.39
C ALA A 65 13.41 -8.53 5.53
N LYS A 66 14.18 -9.59 5.21
CA LYS A 66 14.92 -10.36 6.21
C LYS A 66 15.94 -9.51 6.98
N ILE A 67 16.60 -8.58 6.29
CA ILE A 67 17.54 -7.65 6.91
C ILE A 67 16.79 -6.67 7.82
N HIS A 68 15.74 -6.03 7.31
CA HIS A 68 15.00 -4.99 8.04
C HIS A 68 14.22 -5.53 9.25
N THR A 69 13.74 -6.77 9.18
CA THR A 69 13.09 -7.46 10.31
C THR A 69 14.10 -8.13 11.26
N GLN A 70 15.41 -8.05 10.96
CA GLN A 70 16.46 -8.74 11.74
C GLN A 70 16.18 -10.25 11.88
N GLY A 71 15.54 -10.85 10.89
CA GLY A 71 15.16 -12.26 10.88
C GLY A 71 14.03 -12.65 11.86
N LYS A 72 13.36 -11.70 12.48
CA LYS A 72 12.27 -11.98 13.44
C LYS A 72 10.98 -12.47 12.78
N SER A 73 10.75 -12.11 11.52
CA SER A 73 9.57 -12.49 10.75
C SER A 73 9.86 -13.70 9.88
N PRO A 74 9.00 -14.74 9.87
CA PRO A 74 9.04 -15.80 8.86
C PRO A 74 8.69 -15.22 7.48
N LEU A 75 9.57 -15.39 6.50
CA LEU A 75 9.45 -14.80 5.17
C LEU A 75 9.50 -15.87 4.09
N ILE A 76 8.62 -15.75 3.10
CA ILE A 76 8.51 -16.67 1.97
C ILE A 76 8.45 -15.88 0.66
N CYS A 77 9.20 -16.34 -0.35
CA CYS A 77 9.05 -15.86 -1.72
C CYS A 77 8.03 -16.72 -2.42
N ALA A 78 6.84 -16.19 -2.70
CA ALA A 78 5.75 -16.93 -3.33
C ALA A 78 4.74 -15.99 -4.01
N ASP A 79 3.87 -16.59 -4.85
CA ASP A 79 2.81 -15.90 -5.57
C ASP A 79 1.57 -15.74 -4.68
N THR A 80 1.01 -14.53 -4.66
CA THR A 80 -0.22 -14.21 -3.94
C THR A 80 -1.47 -14.90 -4.50
N PHE A 81 -1.41 -15.37 -5.74
CA PHE A 81 -2.49 -16.15 -6.36
C PHE A 81 -2.53 -17.63 -5.94
N SER A 82 -1.50 -18.09 -5.22
CA SER A 82 -1.39 -19.45 -4.69
C SER A 82 -0.54 -19.43 -3.42
N LEU A 83 -1.16 -19.02 -2.31
CA LEU A 83 -0.47 -18.87 -1.03
C LEU A 83 -0.01 -20.23 -0.50
N PRO A 84 1.29 -20.42 -0.15
CA PRO A 84 1.85 -21.71 0.26
C PRO A 84 1.51 -22.07 1.72
N TYR A 85 0.28 -21.86 2.10
CA TYR A 85 -0.24 -22.14 3.44
C TYR A 85 -1.51 -22.97 3.34
N ALA A 86 -1.75 -23.83 4.33
CA ALA A 86 -2.99 -24.58 4.46
C ALA A 86 -4.19 -23.64 4.74
N ASP A 87 -5.39 -24.13 4.49
CA ASP A 87 -6.62 -23.41 4.82
C ASP A 87 -6.66 -23.08 6.31
N ALA A 88 -7.25 -21.95 6.66
CA ALA A 88 -7.46 -21.52 8.05
C ALA A 88 -6.17 -21.42 8.91
N SER A 89 -5.03 -21.13 8.27
CA SER A 89 -3.72 -21.05 8.94
C SER A 89 -3.52 -19.78 9.78
N PHE A 90 -4.25 -18.70 9.49
CA PHE A 90 -4.04 -17.38 10.10
C PHE A 90 -5.30 -16.82 10.76
N ASP A 91 -5.09 -16.05 11.81
CA ASP A 91 -6.14 -15.29 12.49
C ASP A 91 -6.39 -13.96 11.78
N ILE A 92 -5.33 -13.35 11.22
CA ILE A 92 -5.36 -12.09 10.52
C ILE A 92 -4.49 -12.20 9.26
N VAL A 93 -5.06 -11.83 8.11
CA VAL A 93 -4.35 -11.71 6.83
C VAL A 93 -4.56 -10.30 6.30
N PHE A 94 -3.49 -9.61 5.98
CA PHE A 94 -3.60 -8.26 5.44
C PHE A 94 -2.66 -8.00 4.27
N CYS A 95 -2.98 -6.95 3.50
CA CYS A 95 -2.11 -6.38 2.49
C CYS A 95 -2.06 -4.85 2.60
N HIS A 96 -1.06 -4.24 1.96
CA HIS A 96 -0.82 -2.81 1.99
C HIS A 96 -0.21 -2.35 0.67
N PHE A 97 -0.90 -1.51 -0.10
CA PHE A 97 -0.50 -1.08 -1.46
C PHE A 97 -0.19 -2.26 -2.39
N LEU A 98 -0.94 -3.34 -2.33
CA LEU A 98 -0.72 -4.55 -3.13
C LEU A 98 -1.72 -4.67 -4.28
N LEU A 99 -3.02 -4.55 -3.99
CA LEU A 99 -4.07 -4.98 -4.91
C LEU A 99 -4.08 -4.19 -6.22
N LEU A 100 -3.64 -2.92 -6.19
CA LEU A 100 -3.53 -2.10 -7.39
C LEU A 100 -2.54 -2.67 -8.43
N TRP A 101 -1.59 -3.51 -8.01
CA TRP A 101 -0.56 -4.10 -8.89
C TRP A 101 -0.94 -5.45 -9.46
N LEU A 102 -2.04 -6.04 -8.99
CA LEU A 102 -2.43 -7.41 -9.35
C LEU A 102 -3.33 -7.41 -10.58
N ALA A 103 -3.04 -8.31 -11.52
CA ALA A 103 -3.90 -8.54 -12.68
C ALA A 103 -5.26 -9.14 -12.27
N GLU A 104 -5.26 -10.03 -11.27
CA GLU A 104 -6.44 -10.75 -10.79
C GLU A 104 -6.63 -10.53 -9.27
N PRO A 105 -6.95 -9.29 -8.81
CA PRO A 105 -7.03 -8.98 -7.38
C PRO A 105 -8.12 -9.78 -6.66
N GLN A 106 -9.18 -10.19 -7.38
CA GLN A 106 -10.22 -11.05 -6.85
C GLN A 106 -9.69 -12.44 -6.43
N GLN A 107 -8.75 -13.00 -7.19
CA GLN A 107 -8.12 -14.28 -6.83
C GLN A 107 -7.24 -14.13 -5.59
N ALA A 108 -6.47 -13.04 -5.50
CA ALA A 108 -5.65 -12.77 -4.32
C ALA A 108 -6.51 -12.66 -3.05
N ILE A 109 -7.61 -11.93 -3.10
CA ILE A 109 -8.55 -11.82 -1.96
C ILE A 109 -9.15 -13.18 -1.59
N LYS A 110 -9.49 -14.05 -2.57
CA LYS A 110 -9.95 -15.42 -2.29
C LYS A 110 -8.89 -16.27 -1.61
N GLU A 111 -7.62 -16.15 -2.02
CA GLU A 111 -6.51 -16.86 -1.36
C GLU A 111 -6.27 -16.34 0.06
N MET A 112 -6.30 -15.02 0.25
CA MET A 112 -6.25 -14.42 1.59
C MET A 112 -7.40 -14.95 2.47
N MET A 113 -8.62 -15.05 1.92
CA MET A 113 -9.76 -15.62 2.63
C MET A 113 -9.55 -17.10 2.96
N ARG A 114 -9.07 -17.92 2.01
CA ARG A 114 -8.83 -19.36 2.20
C ARG A 114 -7.88 -19.64 3.37
N VAL A 115 -6.77 -18.89 3.44
CA VAL A 115 -5.78 -19.08 4.51
C VAL A 115 -6.18 -18.43 5.83
N THR A 116 -7.22 -17.60 5.84
CA THR A 116 -7.77 -16.99 7.07
C THR A 116 -8.79 -17.94 7.69
N ARG A 117 -8.67 -18.25 8.99
CA ARG A 117 -9.64 -19.10 9.68
C ARG A 117 -11.05 -18.50 9.70
N THR A 118 -12.06 -19.35 9.89
CA THR A 118 -13.42 -18.89 10.19
C THR A 118 -13.41 -17.96 11.39
N GLY A 119 -14.07 -16.82 11.25
CA GLY A 119 -14.08 -15.75 12.24
C GLY A 119 -12.80 -14.90 12.28
N GLY A 120 -11.79 -15.21 11.46
CA GLY A 120 -10.58 -14.41 11.29
C GLY A 120 -10.80 -13.16 10.44
N HIS A 121 -9.79 -12.32 10.32
CA HIS A 121 -9.89 -10.99 9.72
C HIS A 121 -9.03 -10.84 8.47
N ILE A 122 -9.61 -10.21 7.45
CA ILE A 122 -8.93 -9.85 6.19
C ILE A 122 -8.94 -8.34 6.06
N ILE A 123 -7.78 -7.72 5.79
CA ILE A 123 -7.64 -6.28 5.78
C ILE A 123 -6.83 -5.84 4.55
N ALA A 124 -7.36 -4.89 3.79
CA ALA A 124 -6.57 -4.07 2.86
C ALA A 124 -6.37 -2.70 3.51
N PHE A 125 -5.14 -2.38 3.91
CA PHE A 125 -4.88 -1.15 4.68
C PHE A 125 -4.79 0.11 3.85
N ALA A 126 -4.37 0.01 2.59
CA ALA A 126 -4.18 1.20 1.77
C ALA A 126 -4.20 0.83 0.28
N GLU A 127 -5.32 1.15 -0.37
CA GLU A 127 -5.43 1.04 -1.82
C GLU A 127 -5.82 2.40 -2.40
N PRO A 128 -4.96 3.02 -3.22
CA PRO A 128 -5.17 4.37 -3.71
C PRO A 128 -6.19 4.42 -4.85
N ASP A 129 -6.88 5.56 -4.96
CA ASP A 129 -7.67 5.93 -6.13
C ASP A 129 -7.04 7.17 -6.80
N TYR A 130 -6.12 6.94 -7.71
CA TYR A 130 -5.50 8.01 -8.50
C TYR A 130 -6.46 8.66 -9.49
N SER A 131 -7.62 8.05 -9.79
CA SER A 131 -8.65 8.65 -10.66
C SER A 131 -9.29 9.88 -10.00
N LYS A 132 -9.23 9.96 -8.67
CA LYS A 132 -9.73 11.07 -7.85
C LYS A 132 -8.61 11.94 -7.27
N ARG A 133 -7.39 11.80 -7.77
CA ARG A 133 -6.27 12.62 -7.34
C ARG A 133 -6.53 14.10 -7.61
N VAL A 134 -6.17 14.94 -6.66
CA VAL A 134 -6.24 16.40 -6.76
C VAL A 134 -4.86 16.99 -6.57
N ASP A 135 -4.45 17.80 -7.53
CA ASP A 135 -3.23 18.61 -7.50
C ASP A 135 -3.58 20.09 -7.57
N LYS A 136 -3.14 20.88 -6.60
CA LYS A 136 -3.23 22.36 -6.61
C LYS A 136 -1.83 22.94 -6.40
N PRO A 137 -1.55 24.11 -6.99
CA PRO A 137 -2.36 24.89 -7.93
C PRO A 137 -2.59 24.14 -9.25
N ASP A 138 -3.50 24.64 -10.09
CA ASP A 138 -3.90 24.00 -11.34
C ASP A 138 -2.74 23.80 -12.33
N SER A 139 -1.66 24.58 -12.21
CA SER A 139 -0.42 24.37 -12.97
C SER A 139 0.24 23.02 -12.73
N LEU A 140 -0.12 22.31 -11.64
CA LEU A 140 0.37 20.98 -11.28
C LEU A 140 -0.60 19.84 -11.66
N ALA A 141 -1.81 20.13 -12.13
CA ALA A 141 -2.80 19.12 -12.49
C ALA A 141 -2.25 18.10 -13.52
N LYS A 142 -1.40 18.57 -14.45
CA LYS A 142 -0.77 17.73 -15.46
C LYS A 142 0.22 16.72 -14.87
N LEU A 143 0.86 17.04 -13.75
CA LEU A 143 1.76 16.12 -13.04
C LEU A 143 1.01 14.88 -12.54
N GLY A 144 -0.16 15.08 -11.91
CA GLY A 144 -1.01 14.00 -11.46
C GLY A 144 -1.52 13.11 -12.58
N GLN A 145 -1.87 13.73 -13.73
CA GLN A 145 -2.25 12.99 -14.92
C GLN A 145 -1.10 12.12 -15.46
N TRP A 146 0.10 12.69 -15.60
CA TRP A 146 1.27 11.95 -16.07
C TRP A 146 1.61 10.76 -15.17
N GLN A 147 1.59 10.95 -13.86
CA GLN A 147 1.88 9.85 -12.93
C GLN A 147 0.82 8.75 -13.01
N ARG A 148 -0.47 9.09 -13.07
CA ARG A 148 -1.53 8.11 -13.27
C ARG A 148 -1.34 7.30 -14.54
N ASP A 149 -1.07 7.99 -15.67
CA ASP A 149 -0.88 7.35 -16.97
C ASP A 149 0.38 6.45 -16.97
N ALA A 150 1.44 6.86 -16.27
CA ALA A 150 2.64 6.07 -16.08
C ALA A 150 2.39 4.80 -15.24
N LEU A 151 1.66 4.92 -14.14
CA LEU A 151 1.27 3.77 -13.32
C LEU A 151 0.40 2.78 -14.10
N GLN A 152 -0.55 3.25 -14.91
CA GLN A 152 -1.37 2.39 -15.77
C GLN A 152 -0.51 1.63 -16.79
N LYS A 153 0.51 2.28 -17.37
CA LYS A 153 1.46 1.62 -18.28
C LYS A 153 2.30 0.55 -17.59
N GLN A 154 2.54 0.70 -16.28
CA GLN A 154 3.20 -0.31 -15.45
C GLN A 154 2.26 -1.45 -15.04
N GLY A 155 0.98 -1.41 -15.43
CA GLY A 155 -0.02 -2.43 -15.12
C GLY A 155 -0.85 -2.16 -13.86
N ALA A 156 -0.67 -1.00 -13.21
CA ALA A 156 -1.44 -0.68 -12.01
C ALA A 156 -2.91 -0.35 -12.32
N ASN A 157 -3.83 -0.89 -11.53
CA ASN A 157 -5.21 -0.41 -11.50
C ASN A 157 -5.29 0.87 -10.65
N THR A 158 -5.27 2.00 -11.33
CA THR A 158 -5.24 3.32 -10.68
C THR A 158 -6.56 3.73 -10.01
N SER A 159 -7.59 2.91 -10.07
CA SER A 159 -8.89 3.09 -9.38
C SER A 159 -9.17 2.00 -8.37
N MET A 160 -8.16 1.24 -7.93
CA MET A 160 -8.31 0.08 -7.06
C MET A 160 -9.07 0.42 -5.77
N GLY A 161 -8.75 1.54 -5.14
CA GLY A 161 -9.41 1.95 -3.91
C GLY A 161 -10.92 2.09 -4.04
N ALA A 162 -11.43 2.59 -5.16
CA ALA A 162 -12.86 2.72 -5.40
C ALA A 162 -13.58 1.37 -5.54
N GLY A 163 -12.89 0.33 -6.06
CA GLY A 163 -13.44 -1.02 -6.26
C GLY A 163 -13.26 -1.97 -5.08
N LEU A 164 -12.61 -1.53 -3.99
CA LEU A 164 -12.18 -2.41 -2.91
C LEU A 164 -13.34 -3.15 -2.22
N ALA A 165 -14.45 -2.46 -1.97
CA ALA A 165 -15.63 -3.06 -1.34
C ALA A 165 -16.27 -4.16 -2.22
N GLU A 166 -16.30 -3.95 -3.53
CA GLU A 166 -16.82 -4.95 -4.48
C GLU A 166 -15.96 -6.22 -4.49
N LEU A 167 -14.63 -6.08 -4.44
CA LEU A 167 -13.70 -7.20 -4.35
C LEU A 167 -13.95 -8.05 -3.10
N PHE A 168 -14.10 -7.43 -1.93
CA PHE A 168 -14.35 -8.14 -0.67
C PHE A 168 -15.71 -8.81 -0.68
N TYR A 169 -16.74 -8.10 -1.14
CA TYR A 169 -18.08 -8.66 -1.26
C TYR A 169 -18.13 -9.86 -2.23
N GLY A 170 -17.47 -9.73 -3.38
CA GLY A 170 -17.37 -10.81 -4.38
C GLY A 170 -16.59 -12.05 -3.91
N ALA A 171 -15.76 -11.90 -2.87
CA ALA A 171 -15.09 -13.03 -2.20
C ALA A 171 -15.93 -13.64 -1.07
N GLY A 172 -17.09 -13.08 -0.72
CA GLY A 172 -17.92 -13.55 0.39
C GLY A 172 -17.46 -13.06 1.77
N ILE A 173 -16.57 -12.09 1.83
CA ILE A 173 -16.09 -11.50 3.07
C ILE A 173 -17.13 -10.54 3.63
N THR A 174 -17.45 -10.65 4.91
CA THR A 174 -18.33 -9.70 5.58
C THR A 174 -17.54 -8.45 5.95
N ILE A 175 -17.90 -7.32 5.37
CA ILE A 175 -17.27 -6.03 5.65
C ILE A 175 -17.68 -5.60 7.07
N ILE A 176 -16.68 -5.28 7.90
CA ILE A 176 -16.84 -4.70 9.24
C ILE A 176 -16.74 -3.19 9.14
N GLU A 177 -15.70 -2.70 8.46
CA GLU A 177 -15.42 -1.27 8.34
C GLU A 177 -14.74 -0.98 7.01
N ALA A 178 -15.08 0.14 6.42
CA ALA A 178 -14.44 0.68 5.24
C ALA A 178 -14.28 2.19 5.40
N GLY A 179 -13.18 2.74 4.91
CA GLY A 179 -12.95 4.17 5.00
C GLY A 179 -11.86 4.66 4.06
N THR A 180 -11.58 5.94 4.17
CA THR A 180 -10.52 6.60 3.42
C THR A 180 -9.52 7.20 4.38
N ILE A 181 -8.25 6.88 4.18
CA ILE A 181 -7.17 7.53 4.90
C ILE A 181 -7.05 8.93 4.34
N SER A 182 -7.32 9.93 5.18
CA SER A 182 -7.17 11.32 4.79
C SER A 182 -5.67 11.65 4.73
N THR A 183 -5.10 11.51 3.55
CA THR A 183 -3.76 12.01 3.25
C THR A 183 -3.83 13.40 2.61
N SER A 184 -4.87 14.21 2.95
CA SER A 184 -4.91 15.60 2.53
C SER A 184 -3.77 16.34 3.24
N ARG A 185 -2.63 16.38 2.59
CA ARG A 185 -1.43 17.02 3.12
C ARG A 185 -1.54 18.54 2.89
N ARG A 186 -2.36 19.19 3.71
CA ARG A 186 -2.27 20.62 3.94
C ARG A 186 -1.14 20.96 4.92
N GLU A 187 -0.78 20.02 5.78
CA GLU A 187 0.39 20.14 6.65
C GLU A 187 1.63 19.84 5.81
N ALA A 188 2.59 20.72 5.88
CA ALA A 188 3.79 20.68 5.06
C ALA A 188 4.51 19.33 5.26
N MET A 189 4.63 18.56 4.16
CA MET A 189 5.61 17.48 4.12
C MET A 189 6.96 18.07 4.47
N ASN A 190 7.72 17.41 5.33
CA ASN A 190 9.10 17.82 5.58
C ASN A 190 9.95 17.66 4.30
N ALA A 191 11.15 18.24 4.30
CA ALA A 191 12.01 18.23 3.12
C ALA A 191 12.35 16.83 2.62
N ASP A 192 12.57 15.88 3.55
CA ASP A 192 12.91 14.49 3.22
C ASP A 192 11.72 13.75 2.60
N GLU A 193 10.52 13.97 3.11
CA GLU A 193 9.30 13.39 2.55
C GLU A 193 9.03 13.90 1.13
N ARG A 194 9.23 15.20 0.89
CA ARG A 194 9.11 15.80 -0.46
C ARG A 194 10.14 15.22 -1.42
N ALA A 195 11.38 15.09 -0.96
CA ALA A 195 12.44 14.49 -1.77
C ALA A 195 12.09 13.04 -2.16
N ASN A 196 11.64 12.24 -1.21
CA ASN A 196 11.25 10.86 -1.43
C ASN A 196 10.02 10.72 -2.36
N GLU A 197 9.03 11.62 -2.24
CA GLU A 197 7.90 11.69 -3.17
C GLU A 197 8.38 11.97 -4.59
N TRP A 198 9.28 12.95 -4.76
CA TRP A 198 9.82 13.30 -6.07
C TRP A 198 10.72 12.21 -6.66
N GLU A 199 11.48 11.48 -5.84
CA GLU A 199 12.22 10.30 -6.32
C GLU A 199 11.28 9.26 -6.93
N THR A 200 10.09 9.08 -6.34
CA THR A 200 9.07 8.17 -6.85
C THR A 200 8.48 8.67 -8.15
N ILE A 201 8.05 9.94 -8.18
CA ILE A 201 7.47 10.58 -9.37
C ILE A 201 8.46 10.56 -10.55
N GLU A 202 9.72 10.89 -10.31
CA GLU A 202 10.77 10.83 -11.33
C GLU A 202 10.98 9.41 -11.85
N ALA A 203 10.96 8.40 -10.98
CA ALA A 203 11.06 7.00 -11.40
C ALA A 203 9.87 6.57 -12.27
N ASP A 204 8.65 6.99 -11.91
CA ASP A 204 7.44 6.70 -12.69
C ASP A 204 7.46 7.35 -14.08
N LEU A 205 8.01 8.57 -14.19
CA LEU A 205 7.94 9.39 -15.41
C LEU A 205 9.16 9.26 -16.34
N THR A 206 10.29 8.77 -15.82
CA THR A 206 11.53 8.62 -16.61
C THR A 206 11.30 7.71 -17.82
N GLY A 207 11.72 8.17 -19.00
CA GLY A 207 11.51 7.45 -20.28
C GLY A 207 10.09 7.59 -20.86
N ILE A 208 9.17 8.23 -20.16
CA ILE A 208 7.79 8.49 -20.63
C ILE A 208 7.60 9.96 -20.94
N ILE A 209 8.11 10.83 -20.08
CA ILE A 209 8.02 12.30 -20.19
C ILE A 209 9.42 12.87 -20.37
N PRO A 210 9.61 13.87 -21.25
CA PRO A 210 10.90 14.55 -21.40
C PRO A 210 11.41 15.11 -20.07
N ASP A 211 12.69 14.92 -19.79
CA ASP A 211 13.30 15.31 -18.50
C ASP A 211 13.12 16.80 -18.18
N GLU A 212 13.25 17.67 -19.19
CA GLU A 212 13.00 19.11 -19.01
C GLU A 212 11.62 19.43 -18.44
N ASN A 213 10.58 18.65 -18.85
CA ASN A 213 9.22 18.80 -18.36
C ASN A 213 9.08 18.28 -16.93
N ILE A 214 9.73 17.17 -16.60
CA ILE A 214 9.77 16.63 -15.22
C ILE A 214 10.42 17.67 -14.30
N GLN A 215 11.59 18.20 -14.67
CA GLN A 215 12.30 19.19 -13.88
C GLN A 215 11.53 20.51 -13.75
N LYS A 216 10.81 20.92 -14.80
CA LYS A 216 9.92 22.10 -14.75
C LYS A 216 8.81 21.89 -13.71
N MET A 217 8.14 20.73 -13.72
CA MET A 217 7.08 20.41 -12.74
C MET A 217 7.62 20.30 -11.33
N LYS A 218 8.82 19.74 -11.15
CA LYS A 218 9.50 19.67 -9.86
C LYS A 218 9.72 21.06 -9.25
N ARG A 219 10.23 22.00 -10.03
CA ARG A 219 10.40 23.41 -9.59
C ARG A 219 9.07 24.06 -9.22
N LEU A 220 8.02 23.86 -10.02
CA LEU A 220 6.68 24.40 -9.73
C LEU A 220 6.09 23.83 -8.45
N ASP A 221 6.26 22.53 -8.23
CA ASP A 221 5.77 21.82 -7.04
C ASP A 221 6.47 22.32 -5.77
N PHE A 222 7.82 22.41 -5.79
CA PHE A 222 8.58 22.96 -4.65
C PHE A 222 8.18 24.39 -4.34
N ALA A 223 8.07 25.26 -5.36
CA ALA A 223 7.65 26.64 -5.17
C ALA A 223 6.21 26.74 -4.62
N ALA A 224 5.31 25.83 -5.00
CA ALA A 224 3.96 25.79 -4.46
C ALA A 224 3.95 25.37 -2.97
N TRP A 225 4.83 24.43 -2.57
CA TRP A 225 5.02 24.07 -1.16
C TRP A 225 5.55 25.25 -0.32
N GLU A 226 6.55 25.97 -0.82
CA GLU A 226 7.12 27.15 -0.14
C GLU A 226 6.10 28.26 0.08
N ARG A 227 5.13 28.43 -0.86
CA ARG A 227 4.07 29.42 -0.73
C ARG A 227 2.84 28.92 0.07
N GLY A 228 2.84 27.65 0.51
CA GLY A 228 1.69 27.06 1.20
C GLY A 228 0.46 26.83 0.30
N GLU A 229 0.65 26.84 -1.02
CA GLU A 229 -0.42 26.69 -2.03
C GLU A 229 -0.62 25.24 -2.48
N ARG A 230 0.36 24.37 -2.17
CA ARG A 230 0.34 22.99 -2.63
C ARG A 230 -0.73 22.16 -1.92
N VAL A 231 -1.63 21.58 -2.69
CA VAL A 231 -2.50 20.48 -2.25
C VAL A 231 -2.18 19.25 -3.10
N LEU A 232 -1.78 18.18 -2.46
CA LEU A 232 -1.67 16.85 -3.05
C LEU A 232 -2.63 15.94 -2.27
N TYR A 233 -3.64 15.45 -2.95
CA TYR A 233 -4.61 14.53 -2.37
C TYR A 233 -4.83 13.34 -3.29
N VAL A 234 -4.56 12.14 -2.78
CA VAL A 234 -4.90 10.86 -3.41
C VAL A 234 -5.76 10.10 -2.41
N PRO A 235 -7.07 9.96 -2.67
CA PRO A 235 -7.90 9.13 -1.81
C PRO A 235 -7.29 7.74 -1.70
N THR A 236 -7.01 7.31 -0.48
CA THR A 236 -6.43 6.00 -0.21
C THR A 236 -7.39 5.25 0.70
N HIS A 237 -7.96 4.17 0.20
CA HIS A 237 -9.02 3.45 0.87
C HIS A 237 -8.47 2.29 1.68
N TYR A 238 -9.14 1.99 2.78
CA TYR A 238 -8.93 0.77 3.53
C TYR A 238 -10.26 0.02 3.68
N LEU A 239 -10.13 -1.28 3.89
CA LEU A 239 -11.26 -2.14 4.17
C LEU A 239 -10.86 -3.24 5.13
N TRP A 240 -11.67 -3.44 6.15
CA TRP A 240 -11.56 -4.48 7.14
C TRP A 240 -12.80 -5.37 7.09
N GLY A 241 -12.58 -6.65 6.87
CA GLY A 241 -13.61 -7.66 6.79
C GLY A 241 -13.32 -8.88 7.65
N LYS A 242 -14.32 -9.76 7.74
CA LYS A 242 -14.29 -10.99 8.52
C LYS A 242 -14.67 -12.19 7.65
N ASN A 243 -13.87 -13.24 7.76
CA ASN A 243 -14.21 -14.55 7.17
C ASN A 243 -15.32 -15.19 7.99
N LYS A 244 -16.46 -15.49 7.38
CA LYS A 244 -17.60 -16.16 8.03
C LYS A 244 -17.73 -17.63 7.67
N VAL A 245 -16.94 -18.10 6.70
CA VAL A 245 -17.00 -19.49 6.18
C VAL A 245 -15.93 -20.34 6.82
#